data_202323869dd0f5abf00aadf9f2ef9472
#
_entry.id   202323869dd0f5abf00aadf9f2ef9472
#
_cell.length_a   1.000
_cell.length_b   1.000
_cell.length_c   1.000
_cell.angle_alpha   90.00
_cell.angle_beta   90.00
_cell.angle_gamma   90.00
#
_symmetry.space_group_name_H-M   'P 1'
#
loop_
_entity.id
_entity.type
_entity.pdbx_description
1 polymer ?
#
loop_
_entity_poly.entity_id
_entity_poly.type
_entity_poly.pdbx_seq_one_letter_code
_entity_poly.pdbx_strand_id
1 'polypeptide(L)'
;MRALEEAGFIKGYRAEIDRHKIGLGVLAFVRVDTERVTNEATRKLEDAIRKMPEVVACHYISGTGTFELQVVARDLDGFSAFARQHLMNLPNVKDLHTSFSLGEVKASSALPLGHLAK
;
A
#
# COMPACT_ATOMS: atom_id res chain seq x y z
N MET A 1 -23.81 6.91 -12.68
CA MET A 1 -22.36 6.75 -12.84
C MET A 1 -21.73 7.74 -13.78
N ARG A 2 -22.40 8.03 -14.89
CA ARG A 2 -21.85 8.97 -15.87
C ARG A 2 -21.59 10.36 -15.29
N ALA A 3 -22.51 10.85 -14.46
CA ALA A 3 -22.34 12.17 -13.85
C ALA A 3 -21.08 12.27 -12.97
N LEU A 4 -20.79 11.21 -12.22
CA LEU A 4 -19.59 11.18 -11.39
C LEU A 4 -18.31 11.09 -12.23
N GLU A 5 -18.38 10.36 -13.32
CA GLU A 5 -17.26 10.23 -14.25
C GLU A 5 -16.97 11.56 -14.95
N GLU A 6 -18.01 12.23 -15.44
CA GLU A 6 -17.88 13.51 -16.10
C GLU A 6 -17.36 14.60 -15.17
N ALA A 7 -17.73 14.52 -13.89
CA ALA A 7 -17.26 15.48 -12.88
C ALA A 7 -15.87 15.16 -12.33
N GLY A 8 -15.23 14.09 -12.82
CA GLY A 8 -13.91 13.74 -12.39
C GLY A 8 -13.84 12.97 -11.07
N PHE A 9 -15.00 12.57 -10.53
CA PHE A 9 -15.02 11.80 -9.29
C PHE A 9 -14.59 10.35 -9.47
N ILE A 10 -14.67 9.84 -10.68
CA ILE A 10 -14.25 8.48 -11.00
C ILE A 10 -12.96 8.59 -11.81
N LYS A 11 -11.87 8.13 -11.19
CA LYS A 11 -10.54 8.20 -11.82
C LYS A 11 -10.37 7.21 -12.97
N GLY A 12 -11.14 6.14 -12.96
CA GLY A 12 -11.05 5.11 -13.98
C GLY A 12 -11.69 3.83 -13.49
N TYR A 13 -11.56 2.81 -14.32
CA TYR A 13 -12.14 1.52 -14.03
C TYR A 13 -11.04 0.48 -13.98
N ARG A 14 -11.07 -0.37 -12.96
CA ARG A 14 -10.16 -1.51 -12.82
C ARG A 14 -10.98 -2.74 -12.51
N ALA A 15 -10.55 -3.87 -13.05
CA ALA A 15 -11.14 -5.14 -12.67
C ALA A 15 -10.78 -5.45 -11.23
N GLU A 16 -11.75 -5.92 -10.46
CA GLU A 16 -11.48 -6.41 -9.12
C GLU A 16 -11.03 -7.86 -9.25
N ILE A 17 -9.83 -8.14 -8.81
CA ILE A 17 -9.26 -9.47 -8.88
C ILE A 17 -9.20 -10.05 -7.46
N ASP A 18 -9.74 -11.26 -7.32
CA ASP A 18 -9.68 -11.95 -6.04
C ASP A 18 -8.23 -12.40 -5.80
N ARG A 19 -7.59 -11.79 -4.83
CA ARG A 19 -6.20 -12.03 -4.47
C ARG A 19 -5.93 -13.51 -4.18
N HIS A 20 -6.83 -14.17 -3.48
CA HIS A 20 -6.65 -15.58 -3.13
C HIS A 20 -6.74 -16.49 -4.35
N LYS A 21 -7.60 -16.17 -5.30
CA LYS A 21 -7.77 -16.98 -6.50
C LYS A 21 -6.57 -16.95 -7.42
N ILE A 22 -5.79 -15.88 -7.38
CA ILE A 22 -4.56 -15.81 -8.18
C ILE A 22 -3.32 -16.19 -7.38
N GLY A 23 -3.51 -16.73 -6.19
CA GLY A 23 -2.41 -17.28 -5.41
C GLY A 23 -1.65 -16.30 -4.54
N LEU A 24 -2.15 -15.09 -4.35
CA LEU A 24 -1.53 -14.09 -3.46
C LEU A 24 -2.23 -14.11 -2.11
N GLY A 25 -2.02 -15.18 -1.35
CA GLY A 25 -2.75 -15.44 -0.12
C GLY A 25 -2.33 -14.62 1.09
N VAL A 26 -1.17 -13.95 1.02
CA VAL A 26 -0.66 -13.18 2.14
C VAL A 26 -0.79 -11.69 1.87
N LEU A 27 -1.38 -10.98 2.81
CA LEU A 27 -1.41 -9.51 2.81
C LEU A 27 -0.70 -9.03 4.08
N ALA A 28 0.33 -8.24 3.91
CA ALA A 28 1.11 -7.69 5.01
C ALA A 28 0.95 -6.17 5.06
N PHE A 29 0.92 -5.65 6.27
CA PHE A 29 0.95 -4.20 6.52
C PHE A 29 2.33 -3.88 7.06
N VAL A 30 3.10 -3.12 6.31
CA VAL A 30 4.47 -2.78 6.66
C VAL A 30 4.56 -1.31 6.98
N ARG A 31 4.92 -1.00 8.23
CA ARG A 31 5.18 0.36 8.64
C ARG A 31 6.67 0.64 8.50
N VAL A 32 6.98 1.70 7.78
CA VAL A 32 8.36 2.12 7.53
C VAL A 32 8.60 3.45 8.23
N ASP A 33 9.45 3.44 9.24
CA ASP A 33 9.86 4.68 9.91
C ASP A 33 11.18 5.13 9.28
N THR A 34 11.23 6.42 8.90
CA THR A 34 12.38 6.95 8.19
C THR A 34 13.38 7.61 9.15
N GLU A 35 14.64 7.65 8.73
CA GLU A 35 15.67 8.34 9.51
C GLU A 35 15.64 9.84 9.32
N ARG A 36 15.46 10.29 8.08
CA ARG A 36 15.48 11.71 7.74
C ARG A 36 14.18 12.11 7.06
N VAL A 37 13.66 13.26 7.45
CA VAL A 37 12.41 13.79 6.90
C VAL A 37 12.74 14.98 5.99
N THR A 38 13.67 14.79 5.06
CA THR A 38 13.98 15.80 4.05
C THR A 38 13.25 15.44 2.75
N ASN A 39 13.02 16.45 1.91
CA ASN A 39 12.34 16.22 0.64
C ASN A 39 13.10 15.25 -0.25
N GLU A 40 14.42 15.36 -0.28
CA GLU A 40 15.23 14.48 -1.09
C GLU A 40 15.19 13.04 -0.63
N ALA A 41 15.39 12.81 0.67
CA ALA A 41 15.38 11.46 1.24
C ALA A 41 14.00 10.82 1.11
N THR A 42 12.94 11.60 1.33
CA THR A 42 11.56 11.14 1.19
C THR A 42 11.27 10.73 -0.26
N ARG A 43 11.71 11.53 -1.21
CA ARG A 43 11.49 11.25 -2.63
C ARG A 43 12.18 9.96 -3.08
N LYS A 44 13.41 9.74 -2.62
CA LYS A 44 14.14 8.51 -2.94
C LYS A 44 13.41 7.27 -2.42
N LEU A 45 12.89 7.36 -1.20
CA LEU A 45 12.13 6.26 -0.63
C LEU A 45 10.83 6.02 -1.40
N GLU A 46 10.09 7.08 -1.70
CA GLU A 46 8.84 6.96 -2.45
C GLU A 46 9.08 6.35 -3.83
N ASP A 47 10.12 6.78 -4.52
CA ASP A 47 10.44 6.24 -5.85
C ASP A 47 10.78 4.75 -5.78
N ALA A 48 11.53 4.35 -4.76
CA ALA A 48 11.85 2.94 -4.58
C ALA A 48 10.59 2.11 -4.33
N ILE A 49 9.67 2.62 -3.51
CA ILE A 49 8.42 1.92 -3.21
C ILE A 49 7.54 1.80 -4.46
N ARG A 50 7.45 2.85 -5.27
CA ARG A 50 6.64 2.83 -6.49
C ARG A 50 7.09 1.77 -7.49
N LYS A 51 8.35 1.38 -7.46
CA LYS A 51 8.90 0.38 -8.38
C LYS A 51 8.62 -1.06 -7.96
N MET A 52 8.07 -1.27 -6.78
CA MET A 52 7.81 -2.62 -6.27
C MET A 52 6.38 -3.04 -6.59
N PRO A 53 6.17 -3.98 -7.52
CA PRO A 53 4.81 -4.42 -7.84
C PRO A 53 4.11 -5.14 -6.70
N GLU A 54 4.86 -5.72 -5.76
CA GLU A 54 4.30 -6.38 -4.58
C GLU A 54 3.63 -5.39 -3.63
N VAL A 55 4.02 -4.11 -3.69
CA VAL A 55 3.39 -3.07 -2.86
C VAL A 55 2.18 -2.54 -3.60
N VAL A 56 1.00 -2.88 -3.11
CA VAL A 56 -0.26 -2.53 -3.77
C VAL A 56 -0.84 -1.21 -3.27
N ALA A 57 -0.36 -0.73 -2.14
CA ALA A 57 -0.77 0.58 -1.62
C ALA A 57 0.31 1.10 -0.68
N CYS A 58 0.47 2.40 -0.64
CA CYS A 58 1.41 3.05 0.26
C CYS A 58 0.87 4.43 0.61
N HIS A 59 0.84 4.75 1.90
CA HIS A 59 0.42 6.05 2.38
C HIS A 59 1.48 6.66 3.27
N TYR A 60 1.66 7.97 3.15
CA TYR A 60 2.47 8.73 4.08
C TYR A 60 1.56 9.10 5.25
N ILE A 61 1.88 8.58 6.43
CA ILE A 61 1.04 8.76 7.60
C ILE A 61 1.44 10.04 8.31
N SER A 62 0.46 10.73 8.88
CA SER A 62 0.72 11.95 9.66
C SER A 62 1.67 11.64 10.82
N GLY A 63 2.59 12.56 11.07
CA GLY A 63 3.62 12.37 12.09
C GLY A 63 5.00 12.66 11.51
N THR A 64 6.00 11.97 11.99
CA THR A 64 7.39 12.24 11.65
C THR A 64 7.98 11.14 10.77
N GLY A 65 7.59 11.15 9.50
CA GLY A 65 8.26 10.32 8.51
C GLY A 65 7.92 8.84 8.57
N THR A 66 6.62 8.53 8.64
CA THR A 66 6.15 7.16 8.65
C THR A 66 5.36 6.86 7.39
N PHE A 67 5.67 5.74 6.75
CA PHE A 67 4.93 5.23 5.61
C PHE A 67 4.27 3.92 5.99
N GLU A 68 3.09 3.68 5.45
CA GLU A 68 2.41 2.42 5.66
C GLU A 68 2.13 1.77 4.31
N LEU A 69 2.67 0.58 4.14
CA LEU A 69 2.61 -0.18 2.90
C LEU A 69 1.69 -1.38 3.05
N GLN A 70 0.96 -1.68 1.99
CA GLN A 70 0.26 -2.95 1.88
C GLN A 70 0.99 -3.79 0.84
N VAL A 71 1.48 -4.95 1.28
CA VAL A 71 2.31 -5.84 0.46
C VAL A 71 1.62 -7.18 0.31
N VAL A 72 1.56 -7.68 -0.91
CA VAL A 72 0.99 -9.00 -1.18
C VAL A 72 2.08 -9.98 -1.53
N ALA A 73 1.89 -11.24 -1.14
CA ALA A 73 2.82 -12.31 -1.42
C ALA A 73 2.07 -13.63 -1.52
N ARG A 74 2.71 -14.63 -2.12
CA ARG A 74 2.11 -15.95 -2.30
C ARG A 74 1.96 -16.68 -0.98
N ASP A 75 3.00 -16.61 -0.15
CA ASP A 75 3.06 -17.26 1.15
C ASP A 75 4.06 -16.52 2.03
N LEU A 76 4.28 -17.03 3.23
CA LEU A 76 5.24 -16.40 4.16
C LEU A 76 6.67 -16.46 3.65
N ASP A 77 7.04 -17.55 2.99
CA ASP A 77 8.38 -17.66 2.39
C ASP A 77 8.58 -16.62 1.30
N GLY A 78 7.57 -16.42 0.48
CA GLY A 78 7.60 -15.38 -0.56
C GLY A 78 7.71 -13.99 0.03
N PHE A 79 6.96 -13.71 1.09
CA PHE A 79 7.08 -12.42 1.77
C PHE A 79 8.46 -12.24 2.38
N SER A 80 8.99 -13.28 3.01
CA SER A 80 10.32 -13.23 3.63
C SER A 80 11.39 -12.91 2.59
N ALA A 81 11.33 -13.57 1.44
CA ALA A 81 12.27 -13.30 0.34
C ALA A 81 12.15 -11.86 -0.15
N PHE A 82 10.91 -11.38 -0.33
CA PHE A 82 10.68 -10.00 -0.74
C PHE A 82 11.25 -9.01 0.28
N ALA A 83 11.00 -9.25 1.56
CA ALA A 83 11.49 -8.38 2.62
C ALA A 83 13.01 -8.28 2.62
N ARG A 84 13.69 -9.42 2.50
CA ARG A 84 15.15 -9.44 2.49
C ARG A 84 15.73 -8.78 1.26
N GLN A 85 15.12 -8.98 0.10
CA GLN A 85 15.63 -8.48 -1.16
C GLN A 85 15.30 -7.01 -1.39
N HIS A 86 14.15 -6.56 -0.92
CA HIS A 86 13.63 -5.24 -1.26
C HIS A 86 13.39 -4.33 -0.06
N LEU A 87 12.67 -4.80 0.94
CA LEU A 87 12.33 -3.94 2.07
C LEU A 87 13.55 -3.54 2.88
N MET A 88 14.46 -4.48 3.11
CA MET A 88 15.66 -4.23 3.91
C MET A 88 16.69 -3.38 3.17
N ASN A 89 16.51 -3.21 1.87
CA ASN A 89 17.40 -2.39 1.04
C ASN A 89 16.80 -1.03 0.69
N LEU A 90 15.65 -0.68 1.25
CA LEU A 90 15.07 0.63 1.03
C LEU A 90 15.95 1.73 1.60
N PRO A 91 16.08 2.86 0.89
CA PRO A 91 16.87 3.99 1.40
C PRO A 91 16.13 4.69 2.55
N ASN A 92 16.91 5.29 3.43
CA ASN A 92 16.38 6.17 4.48
C ASN A 92 15.43 5.47 5.46
N VAL A 93 15.62 4.19 5.72
CA VAL A 93 14.76 3.43 6.63
C VAL A 93 15.47 3.28 7.97
N LYS A 94 14.77 3.67 9.03
CA LYS A 94 15.23 3.48 10.39
C LYS A 94 14.70 2.17 10.97
N ASP A 95 13.39 1.95 10.88
CA ASP A 95 12.72 0.77 11.42
C ASP A 95 11.66 0.26 10.47
N LEU A 96 11.46 -1.04 10.49
CA LEU A 96 10.39 -1.73 9.77
C LEU A 96 9.56 -2.52 10.77
N HIS A 97 8.24 -2.36 10.69
CA HIS A 97 7.30 -3.12 11.51
C HIS A 97 6.31 -3.80 10.59
N THR A 98 6.21 -5.11 10.67
CA THR A 98 5.34 -5.89 9.80
C THR A 98 4.24 -6.56 10.59
N SER A 99 3.01 -6.44 10.08
CA SER A 99 1.85 -7.16 10.59
C SER A 99 1.18 -7.87 9.43
N PHE A 100 0.59 -9.02 9.69
CA PHE A 100 -0.09 -9.78 8.65
C PHE A 100 -1.59 -9.73 8.87
N SER A 101 -2.34 -9.63 7.78
CA SER A 101 -3.78 -9.74 7.84
C SER A 101 -4.15 -11.18 8.15
N LEU A 102 -4.90 -11.38 9.22
CA LEU A 102 -5.39 -12.71 9.59
C LEU A 102 -6.74 -13.02 8.93
N GLY A 103 -7.40 -12.01 8.42
CA GLY A 103 -8.67 -12.17 7.75
C GLY A 103 -9.25 -10.82 7.41
N GLU A 104 -10.03 -10.77 6.35
CA GLU A 104 -10.66 -9.55 5.90
C GLU A 104 -12.05 -9.43 6.51
N VAL A 105 -12.25 -8.41 7.33
CA VAL A 105 -13.55 -8.16 7.97
C VAL A 105 -14.48 -7.42 7.02
N LYS A 106 -13.90 -6.48 6.29
CA LYS A 106 -14.66 -5.70 5.31
C LYS A 106 -13.73 -5.38 4.16
N ALA A 107 -14.11 -5.80 2.98
CA ALA A 107 -13.34 -5.53 1.77
C ALA A 107 -13.47 -4.05 1.40
N SER A 108 -12.53 -3.61 0.56
CA SER A 108 -12.64 -2.29 -0.04
C SER A 108 -14.00 -2.17 -0.72
N SER A 109 -14.77 -1.17 -0.34
CA SER A 109 -16.13 -0.99 -0.82
C SER A 109 -16.29 0.40 -1.44
N ALA A 110 -17.49 0.64 -1.97
CA ALA A 110 -17.82 1.94 -2.52
C ALA A 110 -17.66 3.02 -1.46
N LEU A 111 -17.17 4.16 -1.89
CA LEU A 111 -17.00 5.30 -0.99
C LEU A 111 -18.36 5.83 -0.55
N PRO A 112 -18.47 6.30 0.71
CA PRO A 112 -19.69 6.93 1.15
C PRO A 112 -19.84 8.30 0.47
N LEU A 113 -20.97 8.50 -0.20
CA LEU A 113 -21.21 9.72 -0.95
C LEU A 113 -22.27 10.62 -0.31
N GLY A 114 -22.67 10.31 0.93
CA GLY A 114 -23.72 11.05 1.63
C GLY A 114 -23.44 12.55 1.76
N HIS A 115 -22.16 12.93 1.88
CA HIS A 115 -21.78 14.33 2.00
C HIS A 115 -22.03 15.15 0.73
N LEU A 116 -22.25 14.49 -0.39
CA LEU A 116 -22.57 15.15 -1.64
C LEU A 116 -24.07 15.42 -1.79
N ALA A 117 -24.87 14.81 -0.93
CA ALA A 117 -26.33 15.04 -0.93
C ALA A 117 -26.66 16.32 -0.17
N LYS A 118 -27.63 17.06 -0.66
CA LYS A 118 -28.10 18.30 -0.01
C LYS A 118 -29.48 18.15 0.52
#